data_3f03f0cf6a2e16eb5a585aef282914ba
#
_entry.id   3f03f0cf6a2e16eb5a585aef282914ba
#
_cell.length_a   1.000
_cell.length_b   1.000
_cell.length_c   1.000
_cell.angle_alpha   90.00
_cell.angle_beta   90.00
_cell.angle_gamma   90.00
#
_symmetry.space_group_name_H-M   'P 1'
#
loop_
_entity.id
_entity.type
_entity.pdbx_description
1 polymer ?
#
loop_
_entity_poly.entity_id
_entity_poly.type
_entity_poly.pdbx_seq_one_letter_code
_entity_poly.pdbx_strand_id
1 'polypeptide(L)'
;VPEQNPLIKILEVLLALMLLGALFFAGWRIYRALPVGSGGTQIVFDDARANSELTIIIRDANTISPAKVELYPIDFSTVQRGFSRNTHPGKTMEDFLAQRLKDLVPVQPQMDRNGRAVAKLSEGNWWMRATSASSSGESLEWRMPVLISQRAHTIELSIDNAYERSKKF
;
A
#
# COMPACT_ATOMS: atom_id res chain seq x y z
N VAL A 1 -62.49 13.60 -22.42
CA VAL A 1 -61.18 13.00 -22.13
C VAL A 1 -60.35 13.16 -23.40
N PRO A 2 -59.27 13.93 -23.42
CA PRO A 2 -58.49 14.12 -24.63
C PRO A 2 -57.82 12.78 -24.98
N GLU A 3 -58.13 12.24 -26.17
CA GLU A 3 -57.42 11.08 -26.77
C GLU A 3 -55.95 11.49 -26.95
N GLN A 4 -55.10 10.94 -26.09
CA GLN A 4 -53.66 11.13 -26.21
C GLN A 4 -53.19 10.41 -27.48
N ASN A 5 -52.68 11.19 -28.41
CA ASN A 5 -52.17 10.72 -29.70
C ASN A 5 -51.15 9.58 -29.47
N PRO A 6 -51.38 8.35 -30.01
CA PRO A 6 -50.50 7.20 -29.75
C PRO A 6 -49.04 7.47 -30.15
N LEU A 7 -48.82 8.39 -31.09
CA LEU A 7 -47.48 8.81 -31.53
C LEU A 7 -46.71 9.54 -30.40
N ILE A 8 -47.42 10.31 -29.57
CA ILE A 8 -46.78 11.04 -28.44
C ILE A 8 -46.30 10.05 -27.38
N LYS A 9 -47.10 9.02 -27.07
CA LYS A 9 -46.70 7.95 -26.12
C LYS A 9 -45.50 7.14 -26.60
N ILE A 10 -45.43 6.82 -27.90
CA ILE A 10 -44.29 6.11 -28.48
C ILE A 10 -43.03 6.97 -28.40
N LEU A 11 -43.14 8.27 -28.67
CA LEU A 11 -42.02 9.22 -28.58
C LEU A 11 -41.51 9.37 -27.15
N GLU A 12 -42.43 9.41 -26.18
CA GLU A 12 -42.12 9.51 -24.74
C GLU A 12 -41.37 8.27 -24.23
N VAL A 13 -41.80 7.07 -24.64
CA VAL A 13 -41.13 5.78 -24.32
C VAL A 13 -39.77 5.72 -24.97
N LEU A 14 -39.61 6.12 -26.24
CA LEU A 14 -38.32 6.17 -26.94
C LEU A 14 -37.34 7.10 -26.26
N LEU A 15 -37.81 8.30 -25.82
CA LEU A 15 -36.98 9.28 -25.13
C LEU A 15 -36.53 8.76 -23.76
N ALA A 16 -37.43 8.09 -23.03
CA ALA A 16 -37.08 7.46 -21.74
C ALA A 16 -36.04 6.34 -21.92
N LEU A 17 -36.18 5.50 -22.94
CA LEU A 17 -35.21 4.45 -23.26
C LEU A 17 -33.81 4.99 -23.66
N MET A 18 -33.80 6.10 -24.43
CA MET A 18 -32.55 6.78 -24.80
C MET A 18 -31.85 7.37 -23.58
N LEU A 19 -32.59 7.96 -22.65
CA LEU A 19 -32.03 8.52 -21.40
C LEU A 19 -31.45 7.42 -20.50
N LEU A 20 -32.18 6.31 -20.38
CA LEU A 20 -31.71 5.13 -19.62
C LEU A 20 -30.46 4.52 -20.25
N GLY A 21 -30.40 4.42 -21.58
CA GLY A 21 -29.23 3.96 -22.31
C GLY A 21 -27.99 4.86 -22.12
N ALA A 22 -28.22 6.18 -22.15
CA ALA A 22 -27.15 7.16 -21.93
C ALA A 22 -26.60 7.08 -20.50
N LEU A 23 -27.46 6.93 -19.48
CA LEU A 23 -27.05 6.74 -18.09
C LEU A 23 -26.26 5.45 -17.90
N PHE A 24 -26.72 4.36 -18.52
CA PHE A 24 -26.02 3.06 -18.46
C PHE A 24 -24.64 3.13 -19.12
N PHE A 25 -24.57 3.79 -20.28
CA PHE A 25 -23.30 3.97 -20.98
C PHE A 25 -22.32 4.88 -20.23
N ALA A 26 -22.82 5.97 -19.62
CA ALA A 26 -22.02 6.84 -18.78
C ALA A 26 -21.50 6.12 -17.53
N GLY A 27 -22.38 5.35 -16.86
CA GLY A 27 -22.01 4.50 -15.71
C GLY A 27 -20.97 3.45 -16.07
N TRP A 28 -21.15 2.77 -17.22
CA TRP A 28 -20.20 1.76 -17.75
C TRP A 28 -18.85 2.39 -18.10
N ARG A 29 -18.84 3.58 -18.68
CA ARG A 29 -17.60 4.30 -18.99
C ARG A 29 -16.84 4.72 -17.73
N ILE A 30 -17.56 5.19 -16.70
CA ILE A 30 -16.97 5.51 -15.39
C ILE A 30 -16.45 4.23 -14.74
N TYR A 31 -17.21 3.14 -14.75
CA TYR A 31 -16.79 1.85 -14.19
C TYR A 31 -15.53 1.30 -14.88
N ARG A 32 -15.40 1.43 -16.21
CA ARG A 32 -14.21 1.04 -16.96
C ARG A 32 -13.01 1.97 -16.77
N ALA A 33 -13.26 3.24 -16.44
CA ALA A 33 -12.23 4.23 -16.15
C ALA A 33 -11.74 4.17 -14.70
N LEU A 34 -12.50 3.50 -13.81
CA LEU A 34 -12.00 3.20 -12.47
C LEU A 34 -10.88 2.15 -12.61
N PRO A 35 -9.67 2.42 -12.09
CA PRO A 35 -8.63 1.41 -12.04
C PRO A 35 -9.18 0.22 -11.23
N VAL A 36 -9.29 -0.94 -11.89
CA VAL A 36 -9.66 -2.20 -11.26
C VAL A 36 -8.48 -2.62 -10.39
N GLY A 37 -8.52 -2.20 -9.14
CA GLY A 37 -7.50 -2.54 -8.17
C GLY A 37 -7.74 -1.82 -6.86
N SER A 38 -8.31 -2.55 -5.92
CA SER A 38 -8.36 -2.27 -4.48
C SER A 38 -8.85 -0.86 -4.09
N GLY A 39 -10.02 -0.83 -3.46
CA GLY A 39 -10.55 0.35 -2.78
C GLY A 39 -9.71 0.76 -1.57
N GLY A 40 -8.49 1.20 -1.80
CA GLY A 40 -7.68 1.97 -0.88
C GLY A 40 -7.56 3.35 -1.47
N THR A 41 -7.72 4.35 -0.66
CA THR A 41 -7.35 5.71 -1.02
C THR A 41 -5.90 5.65 -1.49
N GLN A 42 -5.67 5.62 -2.82
CA GLN A 42 -4.34 5.87 -3.35
C GLN A 42 -3.99 7.27 -2.85
N ILE A 43 -3.21 7.32 -1.79
CA ILE A 43 -2.39 8.50 -1.54
C ILE A 43 -1.43 8.47 -2.73
N VAL A 44 -1.80 9.18 -3.80
CA VAL A 44 -0.90 9.47 -4.90
C VAL A 44 0.24 10.23 -4.24
N PHE A 45 1.31 9.51 -3.93
CA PHE A 45 2.55 10.16 -3.54
C PHE A 45 2.89 11.03 -4.74
N ASP A 46 2.78 12.33 -4.53
CA ASP A 46 3.18 13.32 -5.52
C ASP A 46 4.66 13.03 -5.83
N ASP A 47 4.91 12.36 -6.96
CA ASP A 47 6.27 12.04 -7.43
C ASP A 47 7.16 13.29 -7.46
N ALA A 48 6.54 14.47 -7.57
CA ALA A 48 7.23 15.76 -7.49
C ALA A 48 7.82 16.06 -6.10
N ARG A 49 7.38 15.36 -5.03
CA ARG A 49 7.90 15.51 -3.66
C ARG A 49 8.84 14.38 -3.24
N ALA A 50 8.99 13.35 -4.06
CA ALA A 50 9.89 12.24 -3.77
C ALA A 50 11.34 12.62 -4.13
N ASN A 51 11.94 13.49 -3.30
CA ASN A 51 13.27 14.04 -3.52
C ASN A 51 14.39 13.27 -2.80
N SER A 52 14.03 12.25 -2.03
CA SER A 52 14.97 11.48 -1.23
C SER A 52 15.05 10.05 -1.72
N GLU A 53 16.26 9.50 -1.73
CA GLU A 53 16.53 8.13 -2.15
C GLU A 53 16.86 7.28 -0.93
N LEU A 54 16.06 6.22 -0.71
CA LEU A 54 16.33 5.19 0.28
C LEU A 54 16.93 3.98 -0.42
N THR A 55 18.17 3.65 -0.07
CA THR A 55 18.82 2.40 -0.47
C THR A 55 18.69 1.37 0.64
N ILE A 56 18.20 0.19 0.33
CA ILE A 56 18.09 -0.96 1.24
C ILE A 56 19.05 -2.03 0.76
N ILE A 57 19.91 -2.52 1.63
CA ILE A 57 20.93 -3.50 1.31
C ILE A 57 20.77 -4.70 2.24
N ILE A 58 20.72 -5.92 1.69
CA ILE A 58 20.84 -7.14 2.47
C ILE A 58 22.31 -7.48 2.62
N ARG A 59 22.80 -7.49 3.86
CA ARG A 59 24.09 -8.09 4.18
C ARG A 59 23.98 -9.60 3.99
N ASP A 60 24.95 -10.23 3.41
CA ASP A 60 24.95 -11.68 3.15
C ASP A 60 23.86 -12.14 2.15
N ALA A 61 23.68 -11.39 1.06
CA ALA A 61 22.72 -11.71 0.01
C ALA A 61 22.86 -13.13 -0.59
N ASN A 62 24.00 -13.78 -0.38
CA ASN A 62 24.22 -15.18 -0.78
C ASN A 62 23.54 -16.20 0.15
N THR A 63 23.21 -15.80 1.38
CA THR A 63 22.58 -16.65 2.40
C THR A 63 21.11 -16.29 2.65
N ILE A 64 20.66 -15.18 2.11
CA ILE A 64 19.30 -14.66 2.28
C ILE A 64 18.68 -14.47 0.89
N SER A 65 17.49 -15.01 0.67
CA SER A 65 16.72 -14.79 -0.56
C SER A 65 16.38 -13.29 -0.72
N PRO A 66 16.10 -12.81 -1.94
CA PRO A 66 15.65 -11.42 -2.15
C PRO A 66 14.45 -11.12 -1.27
N ALA A 67 14.54 -10.05 -0.47
CA ALA A 67 13.46 -9.67 0.43
C ALA A 67 12.32 -8.95 -0.32
N LYS A 68 11.10 -9.25 0.11
CA LYS A 68 9.95 -8.38 -0.20
C LYS A 68 9.97 -7.22 0.79
N VAL A 69 10.10 -6.01 0.27
CA VAL A 69 10.14 -4.78 1.07
C VAL A 69 8.86 -3.98 0.87
N GLU A 70 8.29 -3.50 1.96
CA GLU A 70 7.09 -2.67 2.01
C GLU A 70 7.39 -1.43 2.87
N LEU A 71 7.17 -0.25 2.31
CA LEU A 71 7.39 1.03 2.96
C LEU A 71 6.06 1.77 3.08
N TYR A 72 5.65 2.06 4.30
CA TYR A 72 4.40 2.73 4.61
C TYR A 72 4.66 4.15 5.12
N PRO A 73 3.96 5.18 4.62
CA PRO A 73 4.10 6.56 5.07
C PRO A 73 3.36 6.76 6.40
N ILE A 74 3.91 6.22 7.47
CA ILE A 74 3.31 6.29 8.79
C ILE A 74 4.36 6.60 9.85
N ASP A 75 4.03 7.52 10.74
CA ASP A 75 4.83 7.79 11.93
C ASP A 75 4.50 6.77 13.02
N PHE A 76 5.40 5.81 13.19
CA PHE A 76 5.28 4.76 14.21
C PHE A 76 5.15 5.34 15.63
N SER A 77 5.85 6.46 15.94
CA SER A 77 5.77 7.09 17.25
C SER A 77 4.37 7.62 17.55
N THR A 78 3.68 8.12 16.53
CA THR A 78 2.29 8.57 16.64
C THR A 78 1.33 7.38 16.83
N VAL A 79 1.57 6.27 16.11
CA VAL A 79 0.79 5.04 16.28
C VAL A 79 0.97 4.48 17.69
N GLN A 80 2.21 4.40 18.17
CA GLN A 80 2.53 3.92 19.51
C GLN A 80 1.87 4.77 20.60
N ARG A 81 1.94 6.11 20.49
CA ARG A 81 1.26 7.03 21.41
C ARG A 81 -0.27 6.85 21.37
N GLY A 82 -0.84 6.64 20.20
CA GLY A 82 -2.28 6.36 20.01
C GLY A 82 -2.69 5.08 20.71
N PHE A 83 -1.90 4.03 20.58
CA PHE A 83 -2.13 2.75 21.28
C PHE A 83 -2.05 2.90 22.80
N SER A 84 -1.03 3.61 23.31
CA SER A 84 -0.83 3.78 24.76
C SER A 84 -1.88 4.68 25.44
N ARG A 85 -2.51 5.60 24.69
CA ARG A 85 -3.53 6.51 25.24
C ARG A 85 -4.90 5.90 25.37
N ASN A 86 -5.21 4.90 24.55
CA ASN A 86 -6.52 4.27 24.51
C ASN A 86 -6.43 2.86 25.11
N THR A 87 -7.45 2.47 25.88
CA THR A 87 -7.57 1.08 26.33
C THR A 87 -8.01 0.23 25.14
N HIS A 88 -7.18 -0.73 24.76
CA HIS A 88 -7.47 -1.70 23.68
C HIS A 88 -7.54 -3.13 24.28
N PRO A 89 -8.63 -3.50 24.97
CA PRO A 89 -8.71 -4.81 25.62
C PRO A 89 -8.59 -5.92 24.57
N GLY A 90 -7.66 -6.84 24.80
CA GLY A 90 -7.43 -8.01 23.94
C GLY A 90 -6.75 -7.72 22.61
N LYS A 91 -6.27 -6.49 22.35
CA LYS A 91 -5.49 -6.15 21.15
C LYS A 91 -4.04 -5.92 21.51
N THR A 92 -3.16 -6.46 20.67
CA THR A 92 -1.72 -6.17 20.74
C THR A 92 -1.39 -4.88 19.98
N MET A 93 -0.20 -4.34 20.23
CA MET A 93 0.31 -3.21 19.42
C MET A 93 0.43 -3.59 17.95
N GLU A 94 0.76 -4.84 17.67
CA GLU A 94 0.88 -5.38 16.30
C GLU A 94 -0.47 -5.41 15.59
N ASP A 95 -1.55 -5.86 16.26
CA ASP A 95 -2.90 -5.83 15.71
C ASP A 95 -3.35 -4.41 15.40
N PHE A 96 -3.03 -3.48 16.30
CA PHE A 96 -3.36 -2.07 16.12
C PHE A 96 -2.60 -1.45 14.94
N LEU A 97 -1.32 -1.75 14.82
CA LEU A 97 -0.50 -1.32 13.68
C LEU A 97 -1.01 -1.95 12.37
N ALA A 98 -1.27 -3.25 12.36
CA ALA A 98 -1.79 -3.95 11.18
C ALA A 98 -3.11 -3.34 10.70
N GLN A 99 -4.00 -2.98 11.63
CA GLN A 99 -5.25 -2.29 11.29
C GLN A 99 -5.00 -0.92 10.63
N ARG A 100 -4.01 -0.16 11.11
CA ARG A 100 -3.63 1.14 10.52
C ARG A 100 -2.98 1.00 9.14
N LEU A 101 -2.22 -0.06 8.93
CA LEU A 101 -1.54 -0.32 7.65
C LEU A 101 -2.49 -0.85 6.57
N LYS A 102 -3.62 -1.44 6.96
CA LYS A 102 -4.57 -2.09 6.03
C LYS A 102 -5.07 -1.16 4.93
N ASP A 103 -5.29 0.11 5.27
CA ASP A 103 -5.84 1.11 4.35
C ASP A 103 -4.76 1.91 3.61
N LEU A 104 -3.48 1.59 3.85
CA LEU A 104 -2.34 2.25 3.22
C LEU A 104 -1.78 1.39 2.09
N VAL A 105 -1.45 2.04 0.97
CA VAL A 105 -0.73 1.39 -0.13
C VAL A 105 0.77 1.56 0.10
N PRO A 106 1.54 0.46 0.28
CA PRO A 106 2.97 0.56 0.49
C PRO A 106 3.71 0.86 -0.81
N VAL A 107 4.83 1.58 -0.70
CA VAL A 107 5.85 1.61 -1.74
C VAL A 107 6.63 0.29 -1.66
N GLN A 108 6.71 -0.44 -2.78
CA GLN A 108 7.35 -1.75 -2.85
C GLN A 108 8.53 -1.71 -3.83
N PRO A 109 9.73 -1.31 -3.38
CA PRO A 109 10.90 -1.32 -4.24
C PRO A 109 11.30 -2.75 -4.58
N GLN A 110 11.71 -2.96 -5.83
CA GLN A 110 12.19 -4.25 -6.29
C GLN A 110 13.65 -4.45 -5.83
N MET A 111 13.92 -5.59 -5.23
CA MET A 111 15.27 -5.98 -4.83
C MET A 111 15.99 -6.66 -5.99
N ASP A 112 17.20 -6.23 -6.27
CA ASP A 112 18.05 -6.83 -7.29
C ASP A 112 18.73 -8.13 -6.79
N ARG A 113 19.48 -8.79 -7.70
CA ARG A 113 20.18 -10.04 -7.39
C ARG A 113 21.34 -9.86 -6.39
N ASN A 114 21.79 -8.63 -6.19
CA ASN A 114 22.85 -8.29 -5.25
C ASN A 114 22.30 -7.94 -3.86
N GLY A 115 20.98 -8.11 -3.65
CA GLY A 115 20.33 -7.78 -2.40
C GLY A 115 20.20 -6.27 -2.16
N ARG A 116 20.12 -5.48 -3.22
CA ARG A 116 19.93 -4.02 -3.15
C ARG A 116 18.57 -3.64 -3.73
N ALA A 117 17.86 -2.78 -3.01
CA ALA A 117 16.65 -2.14 -3.48
C ALA A 117 16.75 -0.62 -3.30
N VAL A 118 16.14 0.14 -4.20
CA VAL A 118 16.12 1.61 -4.14
C VAL A 118 14.68 2.09 -4.22
N ALA A 119 14.31 2.97 -3.30
CA ALA A 119 13.01 3.63 -3.27
C ALA A 119 13.18 5.14 -3.29
N LYS A 120 12.36 5.84 -4.10
CA LYS A 120 12.23 7.29 -4.03
C LYS A 120 11.08 7.63 -3.09
N LEU A 121 11.36 8.40 -2.05
CA LEU A 121 10.43 8.70 -0.98
C LEU A 121 10.39 10.21 -0.70
N SER A 122 9.28 10.68 -0.19
CA SER A 122 9.20 12.02 0.41
C SER A 122 9.90 12.04 1.77
N GLU A 123 10.39 13.20 2.18
CA GLU A 123 10.86 13.41 3.54
C GLU A 123 9.76 13.12 4.56
N GLY A 124 10.15 12.58 5.72
CA GLY A 124 9.24 12.28 6.82
C GLY A 124 9.45 10.91 7.44
N ASN A 125 8.47 10.50 8.23
CA ASN A 125 8.49 9.23 8.94
C ASN A 125 7.86 8.13 8.10
N TRP A 126 8.56 7.01 8.01
CA TRP A 126 8.14 5.83 7.29
C TRP A 126 8.22 4.61 8.20
N TRP A 127 7.39 3.63 7.95
CA TRP A 127 7.47 2.31 8.55
C TRP A 127 7.87 1.29 7.50
N MET A 128 8.99 0.62 7.73
CA MET A 128 9.48 -0.44 6.85
C MET A 128 9.14 -1.81 7.43
N ARG A 129 8.61 -2.67 6.58
CA ARG A 129 8.48 -4.10 6.78
C ARG A 129 9.21 -4.81 5.64
N ALA A 130 10.10 -5.74 5.97
CA ALA A 130 10.74 -6.58 4.99
C ALA A 130 10.63 -8.04 5.41
N THR A 131 10.41 -8.93 4.45
CA THR A 131 10.29 -10.37 4.68
C THR A 131 11.16 -11.13 3.69
N SER A 132 11.85 -12.15 4.16
CA SER A 132 12.70 -12.99 3.34
C SER A 132 12.82 -14.40 3.94
N ALA A 133 13.58 -15.26 3.28
CA ALA A 133 13.96 -16.57 3.80
C ALA A 133 15.49 -16.72 3.77
N SER A 134 16.06 -17.30 4.81
CA SER A 134 17.47 -17.67 4.81
C SER A 134 17.69 -18.96 4.01
N SER A 135 18.92 -19.23 3.63
CA SER A 135 19.31 -20.49 2.98
C SER A 135 19.07 -21.73 3.85
N SER A 136 18.98 -21.55 5.18
CA SER A 136 18.58 -22.59 6.14
C SER A 136 17.07 -22.84 6.21
N GLY A 137 16.26 -22.10 5.43
CA GLY A 137 14.79 -22.20 5.42
C GLY A 137 14.11 -21.44 6.55
N GLU A 138 14.83 -20.63 7.31
CA GLU A 138 14.25 -19.74 8.31
C GLU A 138 13.56 -18.57 7.64
N SER A 139 12.35 -18.23 8.09
CA SER A 139 11.69 -16.97 7.71
C SER A 139 12.29 -15.83 8.51
N LEU A 140 12.68 -14.79 7.82
CA LEU A 140 13.24 -13.57 8.39
C LEU A 140 12.26 -12.42 8.19
N GLU A 141 12.02 -11.63 9.23
CA GLU A 141 11.21 -10.43 9.16
C GLU A 141 11.93 -9.27 9.83
N TRP A 142 11.94 -8.13 9.16
CA TRP A 142 12.43 -6.86 9.69
C TRP A 142 11.27 -5.88 9.79
N ARG A 143 11.20 -5.19 10.90
CA ARG A 143 10.20 -4.16 11.19
C ARG A 143 10.89 -2.99 11.85
N MET A 144 10.93 -1.85 11.19
CA MET A 144 11.60 -0.68 11.76
C MET A 144 11.01 0.65 11.28
N PRO A 145 11.02 1.68 12.15
CA PRO A 145 10.76 3.04 11.73
C PRO A 145 11.95 3.59 10.94
N VAL A 146 11.66 4.36 9.89
CA VAL A 146 12.67 4.99 9.03
C VAL A 146 12.35 6.48 8.95
N LEU A 147 13.30 7.32 9.35
CA LEU A 147 13.20 8.76 9.18
C LEU A 147 13.98 9.18 7.94
N ILE A 148 13.27 9.68 6.95
CA ILE A 148 13.85 10.25 5.74
C ILE A 148 14.01 11.76 5.95
N SER A 149 15.24 12.21 6.21
CA SER A 149 15.56 13.63 6.46
C SER A 149 16.68 14.15 5.54
N GLN A 150 17.22 13.29 4.67
CA GLN A 150 18.33 13.60 3.77
C GLN A 150 18.02 13.08 2.37
N ARG A 151 18.73 13.63 1.38
CA ARG A 151 18.55 13.21 -0.04
C ARG A 151 18.89 11.75 -0.30
N ALA A 152 19.80 11.17 0.49
CA ALA A 152 20.17 9.77 0.40
C ALA A 152 20.24 9.15 1.79
N HIS A 153 19.62 8.00 1.96
CA HIS A 153 19.62 7.22 3.19
C HIS A 153 19.87 5.76 2.87
N THR A 154 20.63 5.05 3.71
CA THR A 154 20.92 3.62 3.50
C THR A 154 20.54 2.83 4.75
N ILE A 155 19.85 1.71 4.55
CA ILE A 155 19.49 0.75 5.58
C ILE A 155 20.10 -0.61 5.23
N GLU A 156 20.76 -1.24 6.20
CA GLU A 156 21.25 -2.60 6.07
C GLU A 156 20.33 -3.57 6.82
N LEU A 157 19.95 -4.65 6.12
CA LEU A 157 19.22 -5.78 6.64
C LEU A 157 20.19 -6.95 6.80
N SER A 158 20.23 -7.53 8.00
CA SER A 158 21.07 -8.71 8.29
C SER A 158 20.28 -9.70 9.14
N ILE A 159 20.79 -10.91 9.26
CA ILE A 159 20.23 -11.91 10.17
C ILE A 159 20.24 -11.39 11.61
N ASP A 160 21.24 -10.59 11.98
CA ASP A 160 21.43 -10.13 13.37
C ASP A 160 20.41 -9.05 13.77
N ASN A 161 19.92 -8.25 12.82
CA ASN A 161 18.93 -7.21 13.09
C ASN A 161 17.50 -7.57 12.67
N ALA A 162 17.26 -8.87 12.35
CA ALA A 162 15.91 -9.35 12.08
C ALA A 162 15.06 -9.29 13.36
N TYR A 163 13.84 -8.77 13.23
CA TYR A 163 12.87 -8.69 14.33
C TYR A 163 12.37 -10.08 14.74
N GLU A 164 12.11 -10.94 13.77
CA GLU A 164 11.61 -12.29 13.99
C GLU A 164 12.36 -13.29 13.11
N ARG A 165 12.69 -14.42 13.68
CA ARG A 165 13.25 -15.60 13.01
C ARG A 165 12.39 -16.79 13.35
N SER A 166 11.77 -17.41 12.38
CA SER A 166 10.97 -18.61 12.59
C SER A 166 11.34 -19.70 11.61
N LYS A 167 11.53 -20.93 12.11
CA LYS A 167 11.70 -22.10 11.26
C LYS A 167 10.33 -22.57 10.80
N LYS A 168 10.14 -22.70 9.49
CA LYS A 168 9.01 -23.47 8.96
C LYS A 168 9.36 -24.96 9.13
N PHE A 169 8.60 -25.63 10.00
CA PHE A 169 8.60 -27.08 10.11
C PHE A 169 7.76 -27.67 8.98
#